data_215d50db2a20e85a782d9486f81109b8
#
_entry.id   215d50db2a20e85a782d9486f81109b8
#
_cell.length_a   1.000
_cell.length_b   1.000
_cell.length_c   1.000
_cell.angle_alpha   90.00
_cell.angle_beta   90.00
_cell.angle_gamma   90.00
#
_symmetry.space_group_name_H-M   'P 1'
#
loop_
_entity.id
_entity.type
_entity.pdbx_description
1 polymer ?
#
loop_
_entity_poly.entity_id
_entity_poly.type
_entity_poly.pdbx_seq_one_letter_code
_entity_poly.pdbx_strand_id
1 'polypeptide(L)'
;MHSSIPPGPREPGLLRVASVNVNGIRAAYRKNMADWLAERDIDILCLQEVRAPDAIVRELLDESQWNILHAEAAAKGRAGVLAATRRTPNSAGEVLKDQPVATRSTIGEEYFDDSGRWVEADYVLPNGQTLTVVSAYVHSGEVGTQKQEDKYRFLERMLVRMPELAEHSDHVLIVGDLNVGHTELDIKNWKANQKRAGFLPEERAYFDRFFGDIGYRDVARDLAGQVPGPYTWWSYRGKAFDNDAGWRIDYQMATPAWAERAVQAQVDRAATYEERFSDHAPLVVDYRIDG
;
A
#
# COMPACT_ATOMS: atom_id res chain seq x y z
N MET A 1 -18.12 -5.42 -14.93
CA MET A 1 -17.61 -6.80 -14.78
C MET A 1 -16.11 -6.68 -14.57
N HIS A 2 -15.62 -6.72 -13.34
CA HIS A 2 -14.18 -6.77 -13.08
C HIS A 2 -13.80 -8.23 -13.12
N SER A 3 -12.96 -8.58 -14.11
CA SER A 3 -12.46 -9.93 -14.32
C SER A 3 -11.50 -10.30 -13.19
N SER A 4 -11.83 -11.34 -12.44
CA SER A 4 -10.94 -12.04 -11.51
C SER A 4 -9.95 -12.94 -12.27
N ILE A 5 -9.47 -12.52 -13.43
CA ILE A 5 -8.47 -13.27 -14.18
C ILE A 5 -7.13 -13.03 -13.48
N PRO A 6 -6.49 -14.04 -12.92
CA PRO A 6 -5.09 -13.89 -12.50
C PRO A 6 -4.28 -13.42 -13.70
N PRO A 7 -3.34 -12.50 -13.53
CA PRO A 7 -2.49 -12.08 -14.63
C PRO A 7 -1.80 -13.32 -15.19
N GLY A 8 -1.74 -13.39 -16.51
CA GLY A 8 -0.99 -14.41 -17.21
C GLY A 8 0.49 -14.44 -16.78
N PRO A 9 1.29 -15.36 -17.31
CA PRO A 9 2.72 -15.41 -17.00
C PRO A 9 3.32 -14.02 -17.19
N ARG A 10 4.04 -13.54 -16.16
CA ARG A 10 4.62 -12.20 -16.14
C ARG A 10 5.76 -12.12 -17.15
N GLU A 11 5.83 -11.00 -17.88
CA GLU A 11 6.97 -10.72 -18.75
C GLU A 11 8.26 -10.56 -17.91
N PRO A 12 9.42 -11.03 -18.42
CA PRO A 12 10.71 -10.74 -17.80
C PRO A 12 10.95 -9.23 -17.64
N GLY A 13 11.74 -8.84 -16.64
CA GLY A 13 12.06 -7.42 -16.41
C GLY A 13 10.96 -6.61 -15.72
N LEU A 14 9.92 -7.26 -15.18
CA LEU A 14 8.88 -6.61 -14.38
C LEU A 14 9.05 -6.90 -12.89
N LEU A 15 9.01 -5.84 -12.08
CA LEU A 15 8.90 -5.87 -10.62
C LEU A 15 7.43 -5.73 -10.23
N ARG A 16 6.88 -6.73 -9.53
CA ARG A 16 5.51 -6.71 -9.02
C ARG A 16 5.47 -6.30 -7.57
N VAL A 17 4.82 -5.17 -7.29
CA VAL A 17 4.62 -4.64 -5.94
C VAL A 17 3.14 -4.74 -5.57
N ALA A 18 2.85 -5.38 -4.44
CA ALA A 18 1.50 -5.48 -3.90
C ALA A 18 1.40 -4.76 -2.57
N SER A 19 0.29 -4.06 -2.36
CA SER A 19 -0.07 -3.43 -1.09
C SER A 19 -1.48 -3.85 -0.68
N VAL A 20 -1.65 -4.25 0.58
CA VAL A 20 -2.97 -4.55 1.15
C VAL A 20 -3.03 -4.34 2.65
N ASN A 21 -4.05 -3.64 3.11
CA ASN A 21 -4.46 -3.64 4.50
C ASN A 21 -5.14 -4.98 4.80
N VAL A 22 -4.54 -5.80 5.66
CA VAL A 22 -5.01 -7.18 5.94
C VAL A 22 -6.01 -7.24 7.09
N ASN A 23 -6.25 -6.14 7.80
CA ASN A 23 -7.15 -6.06 8.96
C ASN A 23 -6.91 -7.23 9.97
N GLY A 24 -5.63 -7.54 10.20
CA GLY A 24 -5.14 -8.62 11.03
C GLY A 24 -4.69 -9.85 10.24
N ILE A 25 -3.37 -10.02 10.12
CA ILE A 25 -2.74 -11.05 9.29
C ILE A 25 -3.22 -12.47 9.63
N ARG A 26 -3.41 -12.81 10.93
CA ARG A 26 -3.91 -14.12 11.33
C ARG A 26 -5.30 -14.43 10.76
N ALA A 27 -6.18 -13.41 10.73
CA ALA A 27 -7.53 -13.57 10.20
C ALA A 27 -7.51 -13.68 8.68
N ALA A 28 -6.67 -12.92 8.01
CA ALA A 28 -6.50 -12.96 6.57
C ALA A 28 -5.95 -14.33 6.10
N TYR A 29 -4.94 -14.88 6.78
CA TYR A 29 -4.37 -16.19 6.47
C TYR A 29 -5.34 -17.37 6.71
N ARG A 30 -6.26 -17.27 7.69
CA ARG A 30 -7.31 -18.27 7.87
C ARG A 30 -8.37 -18.29 6.76
N LYS A 31 -8.32 -17.29 5.88
CA LYS A 31 -9.14 -17.19 4.68
C LYS A 31 -8.25 -17.43 3.45
N ASN A 32 -8.42 -16.69 2.41
CA ASN A 32 -7.79 -16.95 1.10
C ASN A 32 -6.49 -16.17 0.87
N MET A 33 -5.88 -15.54 1.90
CA MET A 33 -4.67 -14.73 1.70
C MET A 33 -3.46 -15.58 1.25
N ALA A 34 -3.29 -16.79 1.82
CA ALA A 34 -2.17 -17.66 1.46
C ALA A 34 -2.26 -18.12 0.00
N ASP A 35 -3.46 -18.50 -0.46
CA ASP A 35 -3.71 -18.92 -1.85
C ASP A 35 -3.48 -17.74 -2.81
N TRP A 36 -4.03 -16.56 -2.48
CA TRP A 36 -3.79 -15.35 -3.26
C TRP A 36 -2.28 -15.04 -3.39
N LEU A 37 -1.53 -15.12 -2.29
CA LEU A 37 -0.09 -14.83 -2.28
C LEU A 37 0.70 -15.84 -3.12
N ALA A 38 0.31 -17.12 -3.09
CA ALA A 38 0.93 -18.18 -3.89
C ALA A 38 0.69 -18.00 -5.39
N GLU A 39 -0.50 -17.52 -5.77
CA GLU A 39 -0.90 -17.34 -7.17
C GLU A 39 -0.36 -16.06 -7.80
N ARG A 40 -0.17 -15.01 -7.00
CA ARG A 40 0.09 -13.66 -7.53
C ARG A 40 1.55 -13.37 -7.90
N ASP A 41 2.49 -14.24 -7.52
CA ASP A 41 3.91 -14.10 -7.88
C ASP A 41 4.47 -12.70 -7.54
N ILE A 42 4.29 -12.27 -6.28
CA ILE A 42 4.67 -10.94 -5.78
C ILE A 42 6.18 -10.90 -5.52
N ASP A 43 6.85 -9.80 -5.88
CA ASP A 43 8.26 -9.55 -5.54
C ASP A 43 8.40 -8.76 -4.25
N ILE A 44 7.62 -7.68 -4.09
CA ILE A 44 7.57 -6.87 -2.88
C ILE A 44 6.13 -6.82 -2.38
N LEU A 45 5.91 -7.30 -1.16
CA LEU A 45 4.64 -7.32 -0.47
C LEU A 45 4.65 -6.28 0.66
N CYS A 46 3.73 -5.33 0.62
CA CYS A 46 3.54 -4.34 1.67
C CYS A 46 2.19 -4.57 2.35
N LEU A 47 2.19 -4.78 3.68
CA LEU A 47 0.98 -5.00 4.45
C LEU A 47 0.76 -3.88 5.47
N GLN A 48 -0.51 -3.55 5.69
CA GLN A 48 -0.96 -2.63 6.72
C GLN A 48 -1.94 -3.34 7.66
N GLU A 49 -2.13 -2.81 8.84
CA GLU A 49 -2.93 -3.42 9.92
C GLU A 49 -2.60 -4.89 10.16
N VAL A 50 -1.32 -5.20 10.25
CA VAL A 50 -0.81 -6.55 10.49
C VAL A 50 -1.32 -7.10 11.83
N ARG A 51 -1.38 -6.27 12.88
CA ARG A 51 -1.98 -6.56 14.20
C ARG A 51 -1.48 -7.84 14.86
N ALA A 52 -0.24 -8.23 14.62
CA ALA A 52 0.38 -9.43 15.14
C ALA A 52 1.83 -9.17 15.55
N PRO A 53 2.36 -9.90 16.55
CA PRO A 53 3.77 -9.87 16.88
C PRO A 53 4.66 -10.37 15.73
N ASP A 54 5.90 -9.89 15.68
CA ASP A 54 6.87 -10.23 14.64
C ASP A 54 7.07 -11.74 14.45
N ALA A 55 7.15 -12.52 15.54
CA ALA A 55 7.28 -13.98 15.47
C ALA A 55 6.13 -14.66 14.68
N ILE A 56 4.91 -14.18 14.84
CA ILE A 56 3.75 -14.70 14.11
C ILE A 56 3.79 -14.30 12.63
N VAL A 57 4.25 -13.09 12.34
CA VAL A 57 4.40 -12.62 10.96
C VAL A 57 5.41 -13.48 10.21
N ARG A 58 6.56 -13.77 10.84
CA ARG A 58 7.63 -14.62 10.26
C ARG A 58 7.20 -16.06 10.05
N GLU A 59 6.39 -16.61 10.95
CA GLU A 59 5.80 -17.94 10.81
C GLU A 59 4.83 -18.00 9.63
N LEU A 60 3.90 -17.04 9.53
CA LEU A 60 2.85 -17.03 8.50
C LEU A 60 3.39 -16.75 7.10
N LEU A 61 4.33 -15.81 6.95
CA LEU A 61 4.92 -15.47 5.66
C LEU A 61 6.04 -16.41 5.24
N ASP A 62 6.53 -17.30 6.13
CA ASP A 62 7.70 -18.15 5.91
C ASP A 62 8.97 -17.32 5.59
N GLU A 63 9.74 -16.99 6.63
CA GLU A 63 10.95 -16.19 6.50
C GLU A 63 12.06 -16.84 5.65
N SER A 64 11.93 -18.11 5.30
CA SER A 64 12.82 -18.75 4.32
C SER A 64 12.53 -18.28 2.89
N GLN A 65 11.32 -17.84 2.62
CA GLN A 65 10.88 -17.35 1.31
C GLN A 65 10.90 -15.80 1.23
N TRP A 66 10.77 -15.12 2.37
CA TRP A 66 10.66 -13.67 2.44
C TRP A 66 11.70 -13.04 3.33
N ASN A 67 12.29 -11.94 2.87
CA ASN A 67 13.03 -11.00 3.71
C ASN A 67 12.02 -9.99 4.27
N ILE A 68 11.76 -10.02 5.59
CA ILE A 68 10.65 -9.33 6.23
C ILE A 68 11.19 -8.16 7.07
N LEU A 69 10.77 -6.95 6.73
CA LEU A 69 10.87 -5.76 7.56
C LEU A 69 9.49 -5.44 8.14
N HIS A 70 9.34 -5.60 9.45
CA HIS A 70 8.08 -5.40 10.14
C HIS A 70 8.23 -4.37 11.26
N ALA A 71 7.37 -3.35 11.29
CA ALA A 71 7.23 -2.41 12.39
C ALA A 71 5.94 -2.76 13.16
N GLU A 72 6.11 -3.42 14.31
CA GLU A 72 5.02 -3.70 15.25
C GLU A 72 4.67 -2.42 16.00
N ALA A 73 3.37 -2.17 16.23
CA ALA A 73 2.96 -1.08 17.10
C ALA A 73 3.15 -1.45 18.57
N ALA A 74 3.60 -0.52 19.42
CA ALA A 74 3.69 -0.70 20.87
C ALA A 74 2.33 -1.07 21.49
N ALA A 75 1.23 -0.54 20.95
CA ALA A 75 -0.12 -0.93 21.32
C ALA A 75 -0.50 -2.26 20.69
N LYS A 76 -0.49 -3.34 21.49
CA LYS A 76 -0.79 -4.71 21.06
C LYS A 76 -2.09 -4.84 20.27
N GLY A 77 -2.03 -5.57 19.15
CA GLY A 77 -3.19 -5.82 18.29
C GLY A 77 -3.68 -4.60 17.52
N ARG A 78 -2.86 -3.57 17.42
CA ARG A 78 -3.15 -2.33 16.68
C ARG A 78 -2.12 -2.13 15.59
N ALA A 79 -2.53 -1.44 14.49
CA ALA A 79 -1.65 -1.09 13.37
C ALA A 79 -0.69 -2.22 12.95
N GLY A 80 0.59 -1.91 12.80
CA GLY A 80 1.62 -2.80 12.27
C GLY A 80 1.69 -2.72 10.76
N VAL A 81 2.87 -2.36 10.22
CA VAL A 81 3.14 -2.37 8.78
C VAL A 81 4.36 -3.22 8.50
N LEU A 82 4.40 -3.80 7.31
CA LEU A 82 5.59 -4.50 6.84
C LEU A 82 5.87 -4.24 5.36
N ALA A 83 7.13 -4.40 4.99
CA ALA A 83 7.60 -4.62 3.64
C ALA A 83 8.34 -5.96 3.61
N ALA A 84 7.92 -6.87 2.74
CA ALA A 84 8.56 -8.16 2.58
C ALA A 84 9.00 -8.33 1.13
N THR A 85 10.24 -8.79 0.92
CA THR A 85 10.80 -9.03 -0.40
C THR A 85 11.05 -10.51 -0.60
N ARG A 86 10.66 -11.03 -1.75
CA ARG A 86 10.83 -12.44 -2.08
C ARG A 86 12.32 -12.80 -2.17
N ARG A 87 12.72 -13.89 -1.51
CA ARG A 87 14.09 -14.43 -1.56
C ARG A 87 14.34 -15.36 -2.74
N THR A 88 13.31 -16.06 -3.19
CA THR A 88 13.40 -17.02 -4.30
C THR A 88 13.09 -16.33 -5.62
N PRO A 89 13.73 -16.73 -6.72
CA PRO A 89 13.36 -16.24 -8.04
C PRO A 89 11.86 -16.46 -8.30
N ASN A 90 11.23 -15.49 -8.91
CA ASN A 90 9.84 -15.58 -9.38
C ASN A 90 9.76 -16.13 -10.80
N SER A 91 8.56 -16.17 -11.39
CA SER A 91 8.36 -16.66 -12.77
C SER A 91 9.06 -15.82 -13.85
N ALA A 92 9.43 -14.57 -13.54
CA ALA A 92 10.16 -13.66 -14.43
C ALA A 92 11.69 -13.70 -14.24
N GLY A 93 12.20 -14.55 -13.32
CA GLY A 93 13.59 -14.61 -12.93
C GLY A 93 13.92 -13.72 -11.73
N GLU A 94 15.18 -13.67 -11.33
CA GLU A 94 15.63 -12.84 -10.21
C GLU A 94 15.60 -11.36 -10.59
N VAL A 95 14.76 -10.58 -9.89
CA VAL A 95 14.56 -9.17 -10.18
C VAL A 95 15.42 -8.28 -9.28
N LEU A 96 15.53 -8.62 -7.99
CA LEU A 96 16.33 -7.89 -7.00
C LEU A 96 17.35 -8.85 -6.38
N LYS A 97 18.64 -8.59 -6.59
CA LYS A 97 19.72 -9.52 -6.21
C LYS A 97 20.01 -9.52 -4.72
N ASP A 98 20.15 -8.37 -4.13
CA ASP A 98 20.56 -8.18 -2.73
C ASP A 98 19.52 -7.33 -2.01
N GLN A 99 18.94 -7.88 -1.01
CA GLN A 99 17.66 -7.45 -0.45
C GLN A 99 17.75 -6.97 0.97
N PRO A 100 16.95 -5.96 1.25
CA PRO A 100 17.19 -4.57 0.89
C PRO A 100 18.56 -4.13 1.44
N VAL A 101 19.20 -3.14 0.83
CA VAL A 101 20.54 -2.65 1.25
C VAL A 101 20.49 -1.79 2.49
N ALA A 102 19.36 -1.15 2.77
CA ALA A 102 19.09 -0.41 4.01
C ALA A 102 17.61 -0.45 4.37
N THR A 103 17.32 -0.32 5.66
CA THR A 103 15.95 -0.31 6.19
C THR A 103 15.77 0.70 7.31
N ARG A 104 14.56 1.26 7.41
CA ARG A 104 14.16 2.21 8.47
C ARG A 104 12.71 1.96 8.86
N SER A 105 12.37 2.16 10.14
CA SER A 105 11.00 2.01 10.67
C SER A 105 10.46 3.28 11.29
N THR A 106 10.92 4.42 10.83
CA THR A 106 10.48 5.74 11.30
C THR A 106 10.14 6.65 10.12
N ILE A 107 9.11 7.47 10.29
CA ILE A 107 8.83 8.59 9.37
C ILE A 107 9.70 9.82 9.68
N GLY A 108 10.58 9.73 10.72
CA GLY A 108 11.46 10.81 11.16
C GLY A 108 10.80 11.77 12.16
N GLU A 109 9.80 11.30 12.91
CA GLU A 109 9.19 12.02 14.02
C GLU A 109 8.95 11.05 15.18
N GLU A 110 9.63 11.27 16.32
CA GLU A 110 9.62 10.40 17.50
C GLU A 110 8.21 10.05 18.00
N TYR A 111 7.27 10.97 17.85
CA TYR A 111 5.86 10.74 18.21
C TYR A 111 5.24 9.51 17.52
N PHE A 112 5.74 9.15 16.34
CA PHE A 112 5.20 8.04 15.54
C PHE A 112 6.09 6.79 15.54
N ASP A 113 7.29 6.81 16.13
CA ASP A 113 8.26 5.71 16.03
C ASP A 113 7.71 4.37 16.51
N ASP A 114 6.92 4.37 17.58
CA ASP A 114 6.30 3.17 18.15
C ASP A 114 4.87 2.91 17.61
N SER A 115 4.45 3.63 16.58
CA SER A 115 3.08 3.53 16.07
C SER A 115 2.83 2.35 15.15
N GLY A 116 3.88 1.75 14.60
CA GLY A 116 3.78 0.66 13.61
C GLY A 116 3.08 1.09 12.32
N ARG A 117 3.42 2.29 11.78
CA ARG A 117 2.72 2.89 10.64
C ARG A 117 3.60 3.23 9.45
N TRP A 118 4.91 3.05 9.56
CA TRP A 118 5.86 3.43 8.53
C TRP A 118 7.08 2.53 8.54
N VAL A 119 7.43 1.94 7.39
CA VAL A 119 8.70 1.26 7.15
C VAL A 119 9.22 1.60 5.77
N GLU A 120 10.54 1.71 5.65
CA GLU A 120 11.24 2.01 4.41
C GLU A 120 12.28 0.93 4.12
N ALA A 121 12.38 0.50 2.87
CA ALA A 121 13.37 -0.45 2.39
C ALA A 121 14.01 0.07 1.11
N ASP A 122 15.34 0.17 1.10
CA ASP A 122 16.10 0.63 -0.05
C ASP A 122 16.64 -0.57 -0.85
N TYR A 123 16.49 -0.51 -2.15
CA TYR A 123 16.93 -1.53 -3.10
C TYR A 123 17.88 -0.94 -4.13
N VAL A 124 18.76 -1.77 -4.68
CA VAL A 124 19.54 -1.45 -5.87
C VAL A 124 18.94 -2.18 -7.07
N LEU A 125 18.56 -1.43 -8.07
CA LEU A 125 18.00 -1.95 -9.32
C LEU A 125 19.14 -2.53 -10.22
N PRO A 126 18.80 -3.38 -11.22
CA PRO A 126 19.79 -3.95 -12.14
C PRO A 126 20.69 -2.92 -12.84
N ASN A 127 20.18 -1.73 -13.09
CA ASN A 127 20.94 -0.61 -13.69
C ASN A 127 21.78 0.21 -12.69
N GLY A 128 21.80 -0.19 -11.41
CA GLY A 128 22.54 0.48 -10.34
C GLY A 128 21.83 1.66 -9.66
N GLN A 129 20.65 2.05 -10.13
CA GLN A 129 19.81 3.08 -9.49
C GLN A 129 19.21 2.56 -8.17
N THR A 130 18.92 3.47 -7.26
CA THR A 130 18.28 3.17 -5.98
C THR A 130 16.77 3.34 -6.06
N LEU A 131 16.04 2.40 -5.41
CA LEU A 131 14.60 2.47 -5.22
C LEU A 131 14.29 2.36 -3.73
N THR A 132 13.66 3.39 -3.15
CA THR A 132 13.09 3.29 -1.80
C THR A 132 11.63 2.91 -1.89
N VAL A 133 11.24 1.78 -1.27
CA VAL A 133 9.85 1.36 -1.11
C VAL A 133 9.41 1.59 0.33
N VAL A 134 8.28 2.26 0.48
CA VAL A 134 7.67 2.57 1.78
C VAL A 134 6.35 1.84 1.92
N SER A 135 6.15 1.13 3.04
CA SER A 135 4.82 0.67 3.46
C SER A 135 4.28 1.61 4.53
N ALA A 136 3.16 2.28 4.24
CA ALA A 136 2.57 3.31 5.08
C ALA A 136 1.13 2.96 5.49
N TYR A 137 0.77 3.30 6.74
CA TYR A 137 -0.59 3.19 7.25
C TYR A 137 -0.99 4.49 7.96
N VAL A 138 -1.70 5.36 7.25
CA VAL A 138 -2.21 6.62 7.79
C VAL A 138 -3.38 6.35 8.75
N HIS A 139 -3.50 7.13 9.81
CA HIS A 139 -4.60 7.04 10.75
C HIS A 139 -5.95 7.17 10.04
N SER A 140 -6.94 6.35 10.42
CA SER A 140 -8.30 6.46 9.87
C SER A 140 -8.95 7.82 10.17
N GLY A 141 -8.60 8.41 11.32
CA GLY A 141 -9.19 9.64 11.78
C GLY A 141 -10.60 9.44 12.37
N GLU A 142 -11.05 10.44 13.11
CA GLU A 142 -12.42 10.55 13.63
C GLU A 142 -12.66 12.02 13.95
N VAL A 143 -13.59 12.66 13.22
CA VAL A 143 -13.84 14.10 13.31
C VAL A 143 -14.05 14.55 14.76
N GLY A 144 -13.34 15.61 15.18
CA GLY A 144 -13.45 16.20 16.52
C GLY A 144 -12.75 15.40 17.62
N THR A 145 -11.86 14.47 17.30
CA THR A 145 -11.09 13.69 18.27
C THR A 145 -9.58 13.78 18.03
N GLN A 146 -8.80 13.36 19.04
CA GLN A 146 -7.33 13.26 18.93
C GLN A 146 -6.88 12.40 17.74
N LYS A 147 -7.66 11.37 17.35
CA LYS A 147 -7.33 10.54 16.18
C LYS A 147 -7.31 11.34 14.87
N GLN A 148 -8.14 12.39 14.75
CA GLN A 148 -8.12 13.27 13.59
C GLN A 148 -6.89 14.18 13.61
N GLU A 149 -6.53 14.70 14.80
CA GLU A 149 -5.32 15.51 14.98
C GLU A 149 -4.05 14.69 14.67
N ASP A 150 -3.97 13.44 15.16
CA ASP A 150 -2.87 12.52 14.86
C ASP A 150 -2.77 12.24 13.36
N LYS A 151 -3.91 12.12 12.66
CA LYS A 151 -3.95 11.94 11.21
C LYS A 151 -3.37 13.16 10.50
N TYR A 152 -3.78 14.37 10.85
CA TYR A 152 -3.24 15.60 10.26
C TYR A 152 -1.75 15.73 10.52
N ARG A 153 -1.30 15.46 11.74
CA ARG A 153 0.12 15.49 12.10
C ARG A 153 0.94 14.48 11.28
N PHE A 154 0.40 13.28 11.05
CA PHE A 154 1.05 12.27 10.22
C PHE A 154 1.13 12.71 8.75
N LEU A 155 0.05 13.23 8.18
CA LEU A 155 0.01 13.76 6.81
C LEU A 155 0.95 14.96 6.65
N GLU A 156 1.02 15.85 7.65
CA GLU A 156 1.99 16.97 7.66
C GLU A 156 3.43 16.45 7.67
N ARG A 157 3.73 15.41 8.47
CA ARG A 157 5.07 14.80 8.46
C ARG A 157 5.39 14.13 7.12
N MET A 158 4.40 13.54 6.44
CA MET A 158 4.59 13.01 5.08
C MET A 158 5.02 14.11 4.09
N LEU A 159 4.46 15.33 4.17
CA LEU A 159 4.86 16.46 3.32
C LEU A 159 6.34 16.81 3.45
N VAL A 160 6.93 16.57 4.61
CA VAL A 160 8.37 16.76 4.85
C VAL A 160 9.16 15.52 4.41
N ARG A 161 8.67 14.31 4.76
CA ARG A 161 9.41 13.08 4.48
C ARG A 161 9.49 12.73 2.99
N MET A 162 8.46 13.01 2.23
CA MET A 162 8.41 12.69 0.79
C MET A 162 9.52 13.38 -0.02
N PRO A 163 9.77 14.69 0.13
CA PRO A 163 10.94 15.34 -0.49
C PRO A 163 12.28 14.77 0.00
N GLU A 164 12.43 14.54 1.33
CA GLU A 164 13.65 13.93 1.90
C GLU A 164 13.99 12.58 1.25
N LEU A 165 12.97 11.75 0.99
CA LEU A 165 13.14 10.46 0.31
C LEU A 165 13.57 10.64 -1.15
N ALA A 166 12.98 11.59 -1.86
CA ALA A 166 13.31 11.89 -3.26
C ALA A 166 14.71 12.49 -3.43
N GLU A 167 15.26 13.14 -2.38
CA GLU A 167 16.66 13.57 -2.34
C GLU A 167 17.62 12.42 -2.02
N HIS A 168 17.16 11.40 -1.29
CA HIS A 168 17.95 10.26 -0.85
C HIS A 168 18.07 9.16 -1.92
N SER A 169 17.07 8.96 -2.75
CA SER A 169 16.95 7.83 -3.67
C SER A 169 16.57 8.29 -5.08
N ASP A 170 17.11 7.61 -6.12
CA ASP A 170 16.77 7.92 -7.52
C ASP A 170 15.26 7.74 -7.78
N HIS A 171 14.67 6.76 -7.11
CA HIS A 171 13.25 6.43 -7.21
C HIS A 171 12.64 6.21 -5.83
N VAL A 172 11.40 6.66 -5.66
CA VAL A 172 10.62 6.40 -4.44
C VAL A 172 9.24 5.88 -4.81
N LEU A 173 8.80 4.86 -4.07
CA LEU A 173 7.47 4.29 -4.15
C LEU A 173 6.88 4.18 -2.74
N ILE A 174 5.85 4.96 -2.45
CA ILE A 174 5.11 4.92 -1.18
C ILE A 174 3.79 4.21 -1.42
N VAL A 175 3.58 3.09 -0.73
CA VAL A 175 2.39 2.28 -0.88
C VAL A 175 1.68 2.09 0.46
N GLY A 176 0.38 1.90 0.43
CA GLY A 176 -0.38 1.54 1.61
C GLY A 176 -1.77 2.14 1.70
N ASP A 177 -2.38 1.91 2.86
CA ASP A 177 -3.67 2.47 3.23
C ASP A 177 -3.48 3.87 3.81
N LEU A 178 -3.80 4.88 3.01
CA LEU A 178 -3.68 6.28 3.41
C LEU A 178 -4.98 6.85 4.00
N ASN A 179 -6.02 6.03 4.07
CA ASN A 179 -7.30 6.38 4.70
C ASN A 179 -7.94 7.69 4.20
N VAL A 180 -7.68 8.09 2.97
CA VAL A 180 -8.25 9.29 2.32
C VAL A 180 -8.63 8.97 0.88
N GLY A 181 -9.86 9.26 0.48
CA GLY A 181 -10.22 9.39 -0.93
C GLY A 181 -9.88 10.79 -1.41
N HIS A 182 -9.02 10.93 -2.41
CA HIS A 182 -8.55 12.23 -2.87
C HIS A 182 -9.64 13.01 -3.61
N THR A 183 -10.31 12.36 -4.55
CA THR A 183 -11.30 13.00 -5.43
C THR A 183 -12.69 12.36 -5.29
N GLU A 184 -13.68 12.96 -5.94
CA GLU A 184 -15.04 12.40 -5.98
C GLU A 184 -15.11 11.04 -6.70
N LEU A 185 -14.15 10.75 -7.57
CA LEU A 185 -14.02 9.47 -8.26
C LEU A 185 -13.59 8.32 -7.31
N ASP A 186 -13.01 8.67 -6.16
CA ASP A 186 -12.44 7.71 -5.22
C ASP A 186 -13.48 7.15 -4.23
N ILE A 187 -14.68 7.71 -4.21
CA ILE A 187 -15.75 7.29 -3.28
C ILE A 187 -17.08 7.17 -4.00
N LYS A 188 -17.70 5.97 -3.99
CA LYS A 188 -18.97 5.74 -4.66
C LYS A 188 -20.07 6.72 -4.23
N ASN A 189 -20.21 6.94 -2.93
CA ASN A 189 -21.24 7.80 -2.35
C ASN A 189 -20.63 9.11 -1.79
N TRP A 190 -19.73 9.76 -2.53
CA TRP A 190 -18.95 10.89 -2.08
C TRP A 190 -19.78 12.05 -1.49
N LYS A 191 -20.94 12.37 -2.06
CA LYS A 191 -21.81 13.45 -1.57
C LYS A 191 -22.23 13.29 -0.11
N ALA A 192 -22.50 12.06 0.31
CA ALA A 192 -22.89 11.73 1.69
C ALA A 192 -21.68 11.66 2.65
N ASN A 193 -20.47 11.65 2.13
CA ASN A 193 -19.25 11.44 2.91
C ASN A 193 -18.37 12.69 3.06
N GLN A 194 -18.73 13.84 2.49
CA GLN A 194 -17.95 15.09 2.51
C GLN A 194 -17.60 15.62 3.91
N LYS A 195 -18.32 15.19 4.94
CA LYS A 195 -18.09 15.59 6.33
C LYS A 195 -17.55 14.45 7.20
N ARG A 196 -17.06 13.38 6.59
CA ARG A 196 -16.50 12.22 7.28
C ARG A 196 -15.00 12.17 7.15
N ALA A 197 -14.33 11.70 8.20
CA ALA A 197 -12.92 11.34 8.13
C ALA A 197 -12.68 10.38 6.96
N GLY A 198 -11.61 10.63 6.22
CA GLY A 198 -11.30 9.96 4.96
C GLY A 198 -11.77 10.71 3.70
N PHE A 199 -12.59 11.76 3.86
CA PHE A 199 -13.01 12.60 2.73
C PHE A 199 -13.24 14.07 3.09
N LEU A 200 -12.66 14.53 4.18
CA LEU A 200 -12.71 15.94 4.56
C LEU A 200 -11.93 16.79 3.55
N PRO A 201 -12.38 18.03 3.27
CA PRO A 201 -11.63 18.94 2.40
C PRO A 201 -10.18 19.13 2.83
N GLU A 202 -9.92 19.20 4.14
CA GLU A 202 -8.59 19.39 4.72
C GLU A 202 -7.70 18.16 4.47
N GLU A 203 -8.25 16.94 4.55
CA GLU A 203 -7.52 15.70 4.24
C GLU A 203 -7.15 15.64 2.76
N ARG A 204 -8.09 15.98 1.89
CA ARG A 204 -7.90 15.99 0.44
C ARG A 204 -6.85 17.02 0.01
N ALA A 205 -6.79 18.17 0.68
CA ALA A 205 -5.79 19.20 0.41
C ALA A 205 -4.35 18.73 0.62
N TYR A 206 -4.10 17.75 1.51
CA TYR A 206 -2.78 17.12 1.62
C TYR A 206 -2.42 16.35 0.33
N PHE A 207 -3.38 15.66 -0.26
CA PHE A 207 -3.17 14.90 -1.50
C PHE A 207 -2.96 15.84 -2.69
N ASP A 208 -3.66 17.00 -2.73
CA ASP A 208 -3.38 18.04 -3.71
C ASP A 208 -1.91 18.50 -3.63
N ARG A 209 -1.35 18.64 -2.42
CA ARG A 209 0.06 18.99 -2.19
C ARG A 209 1.02 17.85 -2.54
N PHE A 210 0.69 16.60 -2.20
CA PHE A 210 1.51 15.44 -2.57
C PHE A 210 1.70 15.32 -4.07
N PHE A 211 0.61 15.50 -4.83
CA PHE A 211 0.62 15.33 -6.29
C PHE A 211 0.97 16.63 -7.04
N GLY A 212 0.59 17.77 -6.49
CA GLY A 212 0.87 19.09 -7.09
C GLY A 212 2.22 19.67 -6.67
N ASP A 213 2.34 20.03 -5.39
CA ASP A 213 3.51 20.79 -4.90
C ASP A 213 4.78 19.94 -4.84
N ILE A 214 4.68 18.70 -4.33
CA ILE A 214 5.81 17.76 -4.21
C ILE A 214 6.05 17.01 -5.52
N GLY A 215 5.00 16.75 -6.30
CA GLY A 215 5.08 16.18 -7.63
C GLY A 215 5.12 14.65 -7.68
N TYR A 216 4.72 13.95 -6.62
CA TYR A 216 4.51 12.51 -6.71
C TYR A 216 3.32 12.20 -7.63
N ARG A 217 3.24 10.98 -8.13
CA ARG A 217 2.17 10.52 -9.02
C ARG A 217 1.36 9.42 -8.36
N ASP A 218 0.04 9.48 -8.50
CA ASP A 218 -0.88 8.38 -8.12
C ASP A 218 -0.92 7.35 -9.25
N VAL A 219 -0.07 6.33 -9.15
CA VAL A 219 0.15 5.36 -10.22
C VAL A 219 -1.13 4.63 -10.64
N ALA A 220 -1.94 4.23 -9.67
CA ALA A 220 -3.18 3.51 -9.96
C ALA A 220 -4.21 4.40 -10.66
N ARG A 221 -4.28 5.68 -10.28
CA ARG A 221 -5.15 6.67 -10.92
C ARG A 221 -4.67 7.02 -12.33
N ASP A 222 -3.36 7.19 -12.51
CA ASP A 222 -2.77 7.47 -13.82
C ASP A 222 -3.09 6.37 -14.85
N LEU A 223 -2.97 5.11 -14.43
CA LEU A 223 -3.27 3.96 -15.31
C LEU A 223 -4.78 3.73 -15.50
N ALA A 224 -5.60 3.97 -14.48
CA ALA A 224 -7.04 3.81 -14.58
C ALA A 224 -7.74 4.95 -15.35
N GLY A 225 -7.13 6.14 -15.36
CA GLY A 225 -7.72 7.35 -15.94
C GLY A 225 -8.85 7.94 -15.07
N GLN A 226 -9.64 8.84 -15.66
CA GLN A 226 -10.70 9.59 -14.99
C GLN A 226 -12.01 8.78 -14.90
N VAL A 227 -11.96 7.66 -14.18
CA VAL A 227 -13.12 6.77 -13.95
C VAL A 227 -13.42 6.61 -12.47
N PRO A 228 -14.67 6.31 -12.06
CA PRO A 228 -14.98 5.96 -10.67
C PRO A 228 -14.20 4.73 -10.20
N GLY A 229 -13.60 4.80 -9.03
CA GLY A 229 -12.71 3.76 -8.52
C GLY A 229 -11.34 3.76 -9.25
N PRO A 230 -10.71 2.57 -9.42
CA PRO A 230 -11.10 1.28 -8.85
C PRO A 230 -11.05 1.30 -7.32
N TYR A 231 -12.12 0.89 -6.66
CA TYR A 231 -12.20 0.92 -5.21
C TYR A 231 -11.33 -0.17 -4.60
N THR A 232 -10.78 0.12 -3.41
CA THR A 232 -9.89 -0.80 -2.69
C THR A 232 -10.44 -1.24 -1.34
N TRP A 233 -11.44 -0.54 -0.80
CA TRP A 233 -12.06 -0.82 0.49
C TRP A 233 -13.59 -0.80 0.43
N TRP A 234 -14.24 -1.72 1.16
CA TRP A 234 -15.70 -1.81 1.32
C TRP A 234 -16.06 -2.12 2.77
N SER A 235 -16.88 -1.27 3.37
CA SER A 235 -17.40 -1.49 4.71
C SER A 235 -18.05 -2.88 4.87
N TYR A 236 -17.92 -3.47 6.06
CA TYR A 236 -18.67 -4.70 6.42
C TYR A 236 -20.19 -4.47 6.54
N ARG A 237 -20.66 -3.21 6.57
CA ARG A 237 -22.06 -2.84 6.78
C ARG A 237 -22.75 -2.56 5.45
N GLY A 238 -24.09 -2.71 5.45
CA GLY A 238 -24.94 -2.22 4.36
C GLY A 238 -24.75 -2.91 3.01
N LYS A 239 -24.21 -4.13 2.98
CA LYS A 239 -23.86 -4.85 1.75
C LYS A 239 -22.98 -4.02 0.80
N ALA A 240 -22.06 -3.23 1.38
CA ALA A 240 -21.24 -2.30 0.61
C ALA A 240 -20.40 -3.02 -0.45
N PHE A 241 -19.89 -4.21 -0.15
CA PHE A 241 -19.15 -5.03 -1.10
C PHE A 241 -20.02 -5.47 -2.30
N ASP A 242 -21.20 -6.04 -2.04
CA ASP A 242 -22.10 -6.53 -3.08
C ASP A 242 -22.62 -5.40 -3.97
N ASN A 243 -22.89 -4.22 -3.38
CA ASN A 243 -23.35 -3.03 -4.08
C ASN A 243 -22.23 -2.20 -4.72
N ASP A 244 -20.99 -2.66 -4.60
CA ASP A 244 -19.78 -1.92 -5.01
C ASP A 244 -19.73 -0.47 -4.47
N ALA A 245 -20.23 -0.27 -3.23
CA ALA A 245 -20.19 1.01 -2.53
C ALA A 245 -18.85 1.20 -1.84
N GLY A 246 -17.79 1.24 -2.64
CA GLY A 246 -16.40 1.23 -2.19
C GLY A 246 -15.77 2.62 -2.11
N TRP A 247 -14.58 2.61 -1.53
CA TRP A 247 -13.64 3.72 -1.42
C TRP A 247 -12.29 3.29 -1.98
N ARG A 248 -11.60 4.18 -2.67
CA ARG A 248 -10.20 4.01 -3.08
C ARG A 248 -9.34 4.80 -2.09
N ILE A 249 -8.76 4.12 -1.13
CA ILE A 249 -7.97 4.68 -0.04
C ILE A 249 -6.59 4.04 0.13
N ASP A 250 -6.32 3.00 -0.66
CA ASP A 250 -5.01 2.38 -0.80
C ASP A 250 -4.34 2.92 -2.06
N TYR A 251 -3.07 3.29 -1.93
CA TYR A 251 -2.31 3.98 -2.97
C TYR A 251 -0.99 3.29 -3.27
N GLN A 252 -0.50 3.55 -4.47
CA GLN A 252 0.91 3.46 -4.83
C GLN A 252 1.30 4.83 -5.40
N MET A 253 1.99 5.65 -4.60
CA MET A 253 2.46 6.98 -4.96
C MET A 253 3.95 6.91 -5.29
N ALA A 254 4.34 7.44 -6.44
CA ALA A 254 5.71 7.32 -6.93
C ALA A 254 6.29 8.66 -7.38
N THR A 255 7.62 8.80 -7.28
CA THR A 255 8.33 9.85 -8.00
C THR A 255 8.06 9.73 -9.51
N PRO A 256 8.05 10.83 -10.28
CA PRO A 256 7.64 10.82 -11.70
C PRO A 256 8.35 9.76 -12.53
N ALA A 257 9.69 9.68 -12.42
CA ALA A 257 10.49 8.73 -13.19
C ALA A 257 10.17 7.25 -12.84
N TRP A 258 9.75 6.96 -11.59
CA TRP A 258 9.29 5.61 -11.23
C TRP A 258 7.86 5.35 -11.70
N ALA A 259 6.98 6.33 -11.61
CA ALA A 259 5.60 6.22 -12.08
C ALA A 259 5.52 5.90 -13.59
N GLU A 260 6.41 6.46 -14.40
CA GLU A 260 6.49 6.17 -15.84
C GLU A 260 6.87 4.73 -16.17
N ARG A 261 7.46 4.01 -15.22
CA ARG A 261 7.81 2.58 -15.36
C ARG A 261 6.61 1.65 -15.09
N ALA A 262 5.51 2.16 -14.56
CA ALA A 262 4.32 1.36 -14.30
C ALA A 262 3.63 0.95 -15.60
N VAL A 263 3.39 -0.36 -15.76
CA VAL A 263 2.77 -0.91 -16.97
C VAL A 263 1.35 -1.41 -16.75
N GLN A 264 1.03 -1.82 -15.53
CA GLN A 264 -0.28 -2.32 -15.15
C GLN A 264 -0.55 -2.06 -13.68
N ALA A 265 -1.78 -1.66 -13.36
CA ALA A 265 -2.30 -1.63 -11.99
C ALA A 265 -3.61 -2.41 -11.92
N GLN A 266 -3.77 -3.22 -10.89
CA GLN A 266 -4.96 -4.03 -10.68
C GLN A 266 -5.34 -4.06 -9.21
N VAL A 267 -6.64 -3.91 -8.93
CA VAL A 267 -7.22 -4.21 -7.62
C VAL A 267 -7.75 -5.63 -7.64
N ASP A 268 -7.18 -6.51 -6.81
CA ASP A 268 -7.57 -7.92 -6.71
C ASP A 268 -8.81 -8.07 -5.82
N ARG A 269 -9.93 -7.53 -6.30
CA ARG A 269 -11.21 -7.65 -5.62
C ARG A 269 -11.69 -9.09 -5.71
N ALA A 270 -11.98 -9.72 -4.56
CA ALA A 270 -12.57 -11.07 -4.52
C ALA A 270 -13.90 -11.12 -5.30
N ALA A 271 -14.24 -12.28 -5.86
CA ALA A 271 -15.47 -12.44 -6.63
C ALA A 271 -16.71 -12.32 -5.74
N THR A 272 -16.64 -12.81 -4.50
CA THR A 272 -17.73 -12.75 -3.51
C THR A 272 -17.28 -12.14 -2.18
N TYR A 273 -18.26 -11.72 -1.38
CA TYR A 273 -18.02 -11.23 -0.02
C TYR A 273 -17.33 -12.29 0.86
N GLU A 274 -17.69 -13.54 0.72
CA GLU A 274 -17.18 -14.67 1.51
C GLU A 274 -15.73 -15.00 1.17
N GLU A 275 -15.33 -14.81 -0.08
CA GLU A 275 -13.97 -15.11 -0.56
C GLU A 275 -12.93 -14.06 -0.15
N ARG A 276 -13.35 -12.86 0.24
CA ARG A 276 -12.42 -11.82 0.64
C ARG A 276 -11.72 -12.14 1.96
N PHE A 277 -10.42 -11.96 2.01
CA PHE A 277 -9.65 -12.16 3.25
C PHE A 277 -9.57 -10.89 4.11
N SER A 278 -9.86 -9.72 3.56
CA SER A 278 -9.87 -8.42 4.25
C SER A 278 -11.08 -7.59 3.77
N ASP A 279 -11.39 -6.49 4.43
CA ASP A 279 -12.28 -5.44 3.93
C ASP A 279 -11.61 -4.54 2.88
N HIS A 280 -10.28 -4.65 2.74
CA HIS A 280 -9.54 -4.12 1.60
C HIS A 280 -9.26 -5.21 0.57
N ALA A 281 -9.08 -4.81 -0.68
CA ALA A 281 -8.56 -5.64 -1.74
C ALA A 281 -7.11 -5.23 -2.07
N PRO A 282 -6.23 -6.18 -2.39
CA PRO A 282 -4.86 -5.86 -2.78
C PRO A 282 -4.79 -4.93 -3.99
N LEU A 283 -3.96 -3.91 -3.93
CA LEU A 283 -3.54 -3.11 -5.06
C LEU A 283 -2.18 -3.62 -5.55
N VAL A 284 -2.16 -4.17 -6.75
CA VAL A 284 -0.97 -4.79 -7.38
C VAL A 284 -0.56 -3.96 -8.59
N VAL A 285 0.71 -3.59 -8.66
CA VAL A 285 1.27 -2.84 -9.79
C VAL A 285 2.54 -3.52 -10.29
N ASP A 286 2.67 -3.60 -11.60
CA ASP A 286 3.87 -4.07 -12.30
C ASP A 286 4.66 -2.88 -12.83
N TYR A 287 5.97 -2.85 -12.52
CA TYR A 287 6.90 -1.81 -12.92
C TYR A 287 8.01 -2.40 -13.80
N ARG A 288 8.36 -1.75 -14.89
CA ARG A 288 9.51 -2.10 -15.73
C ARG A 288 10.80 -1.68 -15.05
N ILE A 289 11.77 -2.60 -14.92
CA ILE A 289 13.05 -2.33 -14.24
C ILE A 289 14.27 -2.46 -15.17
N ASP A 290 14.11 -2.98 -16.37
CA ASP A 290 15.08 -3.00 -17.45
C ASP A 290 14.98 -1.66 -18.20
N GLY A 291 15.94 -0.77 -18.00
CA GLY A 291 15.98 0.53 -18.68
C GLY A 291 17.03 1.47 -18.10
#